data_d64941093b051401a618ab09244467f0
#
_entry.id   d64941093b051401a618ab09244467f0
#
_cell.length_a   1.000
_cell.length_b   1.000
_cell.length_c   1.000
_cell.angle_alpha   90.00
_cell.angle_beta   90.00
_cell.angle_gamma   90.00
#
_symmetry.space_group_name_H-M   'P 1'
#
loop_
_entity.id
_entity.type
_entity.pdbx_description
1 polymer ?
#
loop_
_entity_poly.entity_id
_entity_poly.type
_entity_poly.pdbx_seq_one_letter_code
_entity_poly.pdbx_strand_id
1 'polypeptide(L)'
;MPYTITLSRIYDAIQEPAGKAARVLTDRLWPRGLSKDELGDIQWLHEASPASELRKSFHSGDISPEQFQRRYQEQLEHDPDSLLSLMKLARKGELQLLTATHDPQTSYLTVLKQAVIQALLEEDRIHDGNEPSSPVCYAHLMKDEKK
;
A
#
# COMPACT_ATOMS: atom_id res chain seq x y z
N MET A 1 -9.34 2.45 14.31
CA MET A 1 -9.02 2.46 12.87
C MET A 1 -9.95 1.51 12.16
N PRO A 2 -10.63 1.97 11.11
CA PRO A 2 -11.54 1.09 10.36
C PRO A 2 -10.84 0.06 9.49
N TYR A 3 -9.53 0.20 9.32
CA TYR A 3 -8.77 -0.72 8.47
C TYR A 3 -7.65 -1.37 9.25
N THR A 4 -7.46 -2.66 9.03
CA THR A 4 -6.42 -3.43 9.70
C THR A 4 -5.34 -3.80 8.70
N ILE A 5 -4.19 -3.15 8.80
CA ILE A 5 -3.05 -3.39 7.92
C ILE A 5 -1.84 -3.75 8.79
N THR A 6 -1.30 -4.94 8.57
CA THR A 6 -0.14 -5.41 9.33
C THR A 6 1.06 -5.58 8.41
N LEU A 7 2.24 -5.59 9.02
CA LEU A 7 3.50 -5.73 8.28
C LEU A 7 4.21 -6.99 8.73
N SER A 8 4.75 -7.76 7.79
CA SER A 8 5.45 -9.00 8.12
C SER A 8 6.55 -9.27 7.10
N ARG A 9 7.45 -10.17 7.46
CA ARG A 9 8.51 -10.61 6.57
C ARG A 9 8.00 -11.79 5.74
N ILE A 10 8.30 -11.76 4.43
CA ILE A 10 7.81 -12.80 3.52
C ILE A 10 8.25 -14.19 3.97
N TYR A 11 9.48 -14.33 4.46
CA TYR A 11 10.02 -15.64 4.86
C TYR A 11 9.31 -16.21 6.08
N ASP A 12 8.74 -15.36 6.91
CA ASP A 12 7.93 -15.81 8.05
C ASP A 12 6.52 -16.16 7.60
N ALA A 13 5.98 -15.34 6.71
CA ALA A 13 4.59 -15.50 6.26
C ALA A 13 4.37 -16.81 5.51
N ILE A 14 5.35 -17.25 4.71
CA ILE A 14 5.17 -18.47 3.92
C ILE A 14 5.15 -19.72 4.80
N GLN A 15 5.58 -19.62 6.04
CA GLN A 15 5.55 -20.74 6.98
C GLN A 15 4.21 -20.83 7.71
N GLU A 16 3.39 -19.80 7.58
CA GLU A 16 2.09 -19.76 8.23
C GLU A 16 1.01 -20.15 7.25
N PRO A 17 -0.04 -20.86 7.73
CA PRO A 17 -1.14 -21.21 6.83
C PRO A 17 -1.91 -20.00 6.39
N ALA A 18 -2.58 -20.12 5.24
CA ALA A 18 -3.45 -19.07 4.75
C ALA A 18 -4.56 -18.79 5.78
N GLY A 19 -4.77 -17.52 6.07
CA GLY A 19 -5.82 -17.08 7.00
C GLY A 19 -6.80 -16.17 6.31
N LYS A 20 -7.46 -15.34 7.10
CA LYS A 20 -8.46 -14.41 6.57
C LYS A 20 -7.83 -13.19 5.90
N ALA A 21 -6.61 -12.83 6.30
CA ALA A 21 -5.98 -11.64 5.76
C ALA A 21 -5.55 -11.85 4.31
N ALA A 22 -5.71 -10.81 3.49
CA ALA A 22 -5.12 -10.78 2.17
C ALA A 22 -3.62 -10.54 2.35
N ARG A 23 -2.79 -11.40 1.77
CA ARG A 23 -1.34 -11.29 1.92
C ARG A 23 -0.73 -10.82 0.61
N VAL A 24 0.04 -9.75 0.68
CA VAL A 24 0.61 -9.11 -0.51
C VAL A 24 2.09 -8.83 -0.31
N LEU A 25 2.90 -9.37 -1.23
CA LEU A 25 4.32 -9.02 -1.31
C LEU A 25 4.45 -7.77 -2.16
N THR A 26 4.99 -6.70 -1.60
CA THR A 26 5.04 -5.41 -2.29
C THR A 26 6.44 -5.00 -2.74
N ASP A 27 7.45 -5.83 -2.51
CA ASP A 27 8.81 -5.55 -2.96
C ASP A 27 8.88 -5.55 -4.49
N ARG A 28 9.74 -4.67 -5.02
CA ARG A 28 9.93 -4.59 -6.47
C ARG A 28 10.62 -5.82 -7.03
N LEU A 29 11.54 -6.39 -6.26
CA LEU A 29 12.31 -7.54 -6.69
C LEU A 29 11.76 -8.82 -6.07
N TRP A 30 11.83 -9.92 -6.82
CA TRP A 30 11.39 -11.22 -6.33
C TRP A 30 12.26 -11.66 -5.15
N PRO A 31 11.67 -12.22 -4.09
CA PRO A 31 12.45 -12.64 -2.91
C PRO A 31 13.44 -13.73 -3.26
N ARG A 32 14.63 -13.60 -2.75
CA ARG A 32 15.68 -14.56 -3.01
C ARG A 32 15.34 -15.91 -2.40
N GLY A 33 15.49 -16.98 -3.18
CA GLY A 33 15.31 -18.33 -2.69
C GLY A 33 13.88 -18.84 -2.62
N LEU A 34 12.92 -18.06 -3.10
CA LEU A 34 11.51 -18.47 -3.06
C LEU A 34 10.99 -18.76 -4.46
N SER A 35 10.19 -19.81 -4.57
CA SER A 35 9.47 -20.14 -5.80
C SER A 35 8.05 -19.59 -5.73
N LYS A 36 7.38 -19.54 -6.88
CA LYS A 36 5.98 -19.10 -6.92
C LYS A 36 5.09 -20.03 -6.10
N ASP A 37 5.38 -21.31 -6.13
CA ASP A 37 4.58 -22.29 -5.39
C ASP A 37 4.64 -22.04 -3.90
N GLU A 38 5.79 -21.58 -3.41
CA GLU A 38 5.97 -21.31 -1.98
C GLU A 38 5.14 -20.12 -1.51
N LEU A 39 4.84 -19.18 -2.40
CA LEU A 39 4.01 -18.04 -2.04
C LEU A 39 2.54 -18.43 -1.83
N GLY A 40 2.07 -19.48 -2.50
CA GLY A 40 0.68 -19.92 -2.33
C GLY A 40 -0.32 -18.84 -2.67
N ASP A 41 -1.10 -18.41 -1.66
CA ASP A 41 -2.12 -17.38 -1.85
C ASP A 41 -1.57 -15.95 -1.85
N ILE A 42 -0.28 -15.79 -1.55
CA ILE A 42 0.33 -14.45 -1.47
C ILE A 42 0.44 -13.86 -2.88
N GLN A 43 -0.08 -12.62 -3.03
CA GLN A 43 -0.01 -11.92 -4.31
C GLN A 43 1.24 -11.05 -4.36
N TRP A 44 1.80 -10.91 -5.54
CA TRP A 44 2.95 -10.02 -5.75
C TRP A 44 2.47 -8.77 -6.48
N LEU A 45 2.29 -7.68 -5.73
CA LEU A 45 1.81 -6.40 -6.25
C LEU A 45 2.84 -5.33 -5.93
N HIS A 46 3.77 -5.09 -6.85
CA HIS A 46 4.90 -4.21 -6.59
C HIS A 46 4.74 -2.80 -7.18
N GLU A 47 3.56 -2.45 -7.63
CA GLU A 47 3.32 -1.13 -8.25
C GLU A 47 3.62 0.02 -7.31
N ALA A 48 3.37 -0.15 -6.02
CA ALA A 48 3.59 0.90 -5.02
C ALA A 48 4.94 0.79 -4.33
N SER A 49 5.83 -0.07 -4.81
CA SER A 49 7.17 -0.20 -4.20
C SER A 49 8.02 1.03 -4.50
N PRO A 50 9.04 1.30 -3.67
CA PRO A 50 9.94 2.42 -3.97
C PRO A 50 10.59 2.27 -5.34
N ALA A 51 10.74 3.38 -6.06
CA ALA A 51 11.37 3.36 -7.38
C ALA A 51 12.80 2.81 -7.28
N SER A 52 13.24 2.15 -8.35
CA SER A 52 14.57 1.54 -8.37
C SER A 52 15.68 2.54 -8.06
N GLU A 53 15.58 3.75 -8.61
CA GLU A 53 16.57 4.79 -8.38
C GLU A 53 16.60 5.22 -6.91
N LEU A 54 15.42 5.38 -6.31
CA LEU A 54 15.31 5.75 -4.91
C LEU A 54 15.92 4.67 -4.02
N ARG A 55 15.61 3.41 -4.31
CA ARG A 55 16.15 2.29 -3.55
C ARG A 55 17.67 2.22 -3.66
N LYS A 56 18.20 2.44 -4.87
CA LYS A 56 19.64 2.43 -5.09
C LYS A 56 20.34 3.53 -4.32
N SER A 57 19.78 4.74 -4.34
CA SER A 57 20.35 5.88 -3.62
C SER A 57 20.40 5.61 -2.11
N PHE A 58 19.39 4.97 -1.59
CA PHE A 58 19.35 4.66 -0.17
C PHE A 58 20.38 3.59 0.18
N HIS A 59 20.48 2.53 -0.62
CA HIS A 59 21.43 1.43 -0.37
C HIS A 59 22.87 1.87 -0.52
N SER A 60 23.13 2.82 -1.41
CA SER A 60 24.51 3.33 -1.60
C SER A 60 24.90 4.37 -0.54
N GLY A 61 23.94 4.78 0.29
CA GLY A 61 24.22 5.77 1.32
C GLY A 61 24.14 7.21 0.85
N ASP A 62 23.67 7.45 -0.37
CA ASP A 62 23.57 8.79 -0.92
C ASP A 62 22.52 9.63 -0.22
N ILE A 63 21.49 9.00 0.34
CA ILE A 63 20.43 9.68 1.07
C ILE A 63 20.23 9.03 2.44
N SER A 64 19.74 9.84 3.38
CA SER A 64 19.46 9.37 4.73
C SER A 64 18.12 8.62 4.77
N PRO A 65 17.86 7.85 5.86
CA PRO A 65 16.55 7.21 6.02
C PRO A 65 15.39 8.20 5.96
N GLU A 66 15.56 9.40 6.54
CA GLU A 66 14.52 10.43 6.53
C GLU A 66 14.28 10.94 5.11
N GLN A 67 15.36 11.13 4.35
CA GLN A 67 15.22 11.56 2.96
C GLN A 67 14.56 10.48 2.12
N PHE A 68 14.88 9.22 2.37
CA PHE A 68 14.26 8.10 1.67
C PHE A 68 12.75 8.10 1.93
N GLN A 69 12.35 8.23 3.20
CA GLN A 69 10.93 8.22 3.55
C GLN A 69 10.18 9.36 2.88
N ARG A 70 10.76 10.56 2.90
CA ARG A 70 10.12 11.72 2.29
C ARG A 70 9.95 11.55 0.79
N ARG A 71 11.01 11.08 0.12
CA ARG A 71 10.95 10.88 -1.33
C ARG A 71 9.98 9.79 -1.71
N TYR A 72 9.90 8.75 -0.89
CA TYR A 72 8.94 7.67 -1.14
C TYR A 72 7.52 8.18 -0.95
N GLN A 73 7.26 8.97 0.09
CA GLN A 73 5.95 9.59 0.27
C GLN A 73 5.57 10.43 -0.94
N GLU A 74 6.51 11.22 -1.45
CA GLU A 74 6.28 12.04 -2.64
C GLU A 74 5.96 11.17 -3.86
N GLN A 75 6.69 10.06 -4.01
CA GLN A 75 6.42 9.13 -5.10
C GLN A 75 4.98 8.63 -5.04
N LEU A 76 4.53 8.23 -3.87
CA LEU A 76 3.17 7.71 -3.71
C LEU A 76 2.12 8.79 -3.93
N GLU A 77 2.40 10.02 -3.51
CA GLU A 77 1.48 11.13 -3.74
C GLU A 77 1.34 11.48 -5.21
N HIS A 78 2.40 11.31 -5.98
CA HIS A 78 2.38 11.60 -7.42
C HIS A 78 1.79 10.46 -8.24
N ASP A 79 1.62 9.29 -7.63
CA ASP A 79 1.06 8.13 -8.31
C ASP A 79 0.05 7.44 -7.41
N PRO A 80 -1.09 8.10 -7.15
CA PRO A 80 -2.09 7.51 -6.26
C PRO A 80 -2.71 6.23 -6.81
N ASP A 81 -2.69 6.04 -8.12
CA ASP A 81 -3.24 4.83 -8.71
C ASP A 81 -2.48 3.58 -8.28
N SER A 82 -1.21 3.72 -7.93
CA SER A 82 -0.41 2.58 -7.47
C SER A 82 -0.94 1.97 -6.17
N LEU A 83 -1.76 2.71 -5.43
CA LEU A 83 -2.33 2.25 -4.17
C LEU A 83 -3.68 1.54 -4.34
N LEU A 84 -4.29 1.61 -5.51
CA LEU A 84 -5.68 1.16 -5.70
C LEU A 84 -5.89 -0.30 -5.34
N SER A 85 -4.99 -1.19 -5.79
CA SER A 85 -5.14 -2.62 -5.50
C SER A 85 -5.08 -2.90 -4.00
N LEU A 86 -4.18 -2.22 -3.30
CA LEU A 86 -4.03 -2.39 -1.86
C LEU A 86 -5.24 -1.83 -1.11
N MET A 87 -5.76 -0.70 -1.57
CA MET A 87 -6.95 -0.09 -0.98
C MET A 87 -8.15 -1.02 -1.11
N LYS A 88 -8.32 -1.64 -2.27
CA LYS A 88 -9.42 -2.60 -2.47
C LYS A 88 -9.34 -3.75 -1.49
N LEU A 89 -8.15 -4.31 -1.31
CA LEU A 89 -7.96 -5.43 -0.41
C LEU A 89 -8.21 -5.03 1.04
N ALA A 90 -7.76 -3.83 1.42
CA ALA A 90 -7.96 -3.33 2.78
C ALA A 90 -9.44 -3.08 3.08
N ARG A 91 -10.23 -2.71 2.07
CA ARG A 91 -11.67 -2.50 2.26
C ARG A 91 -12.42 -3.81 2.46
N LYS A 92 -11.89 -4.90 1.89
CA LYS A 92 -12.52 -6.22 2.02
C LYS A 92 -12.26 -6.88 3.36
N GLY A 93 -11.16 -6.52 4.03
CA GLY A 93 -10.80 -7.14 5.30
C GLY A 93 -9.38 -6.83 5.67
N GLU A 94 -8.79 -7.69 6.48
CA GLU A 94 -7.40 -7.49 6.90
C GLU A 94 -6.44 -7.58 5.72
N LEU A 95 -5.45 -6.70 5.72
CA LEU A 95 -4.41 -6.68 4.69
C LEU A 95 -3.05 -6.85 5.38
N GLN A 96 -2.27 -7.82 4.90
CA GLN A 96 -0.92 -8.03 5.41
C GLN A 96 0.08 -7.70 4.31
N LEU A 97 0.91 -6.68 4.55
CA LEU A 97 1.95 -6.28 3.62
C LEU A 97 3.24 -7.01 3.96
N LEU A 98 3.88 -7.57 2.95
CA LEU A 98 5.05 -8.42 3.13
C LEU A 98 6.26 -7.88 2.41
N THR A 99 7.44 -8.11 2.98
CA THR A 99 8.70 -7.70 2.39
C THR A 99 9.77 -8.73 2.70
N ALA A 100 10.79 -8.80 1.85
CA ALA A 100 11.95 -9.64 2.10
C ALA A 100 12.94 -8.98 3.06
N THR A 101 12.75 -7.70 3.36
CA THR A 101 13.59 -6.95 4.29
C THR A 101 13.61 -7.61 5.67
N HIS A 102 14.76 -7.59 6.31
CA HIS A 102 14.93 -8.25 7.60
C HIS A 102 13.95 -7.77 8.67
N ASP A 103 13.72 -6.46 8.73
CA ASP A 103 12.82 -5.87 9.74
C ASP A 103 11.72 -5.06 9.04
N PRO A 104 10.51 -5.64 8.86
CA PRO A 104 9.42 -4.93 8.20
C PRO A 104 9.01 -3.63 8.89
N GLN A 105 9.14 -3.57 10.21
CA GLN A 105 8.69 -2.40 10.98
C GLN A 105 9.58 -1.18 10.77
N THR A 106 10.79 -1.36 10.26
CA THR A 106 11.69 -0.27 9.94
C THR A 106 11.88 -0.11 8.43
N SER A 107 11.15 -0.89 7.63
CA SER A 107 11.25 -0.87 6.18
C SER A 107 10.32 0.18 5.56
N TYR A 108 10.38 0.27 4.22
CA TYR A 108 9.50 1.16 3.48
C TYR A 108 8.02 0.85 3.71
N LEU A 109 7.70 -0.34 4.21
CA LEU A 109 6.31 -0.75 4.44
C LEU A 109 5.59 0.19 5.41
N THR A 110 6.30 0.80 6.36
CA THR A 110 5.65 1.74 7.28
C THR A 110 5.11 2.95 6.54
N VAL A 111 5.86 3.45 5.57
CA VAL A 111 5.40 4.57 4.72
C VAL A 111 4.24 4.13 3.85
N LEU A 112 4.35 2.96 3.24
CA LEU A 112 3.30 2.42 2.37
C LEU A 112 2.01 2.21 3.14
N LYS A 113 2.09 1.63 4.32
CA LYS A 113 0.91 1.43 5.18
C LYS A 113 0.22 2.75 5.47
N GLN A 114 0.99 3.76 5.87
CA GLN A 114 0.43 5.09 6.15
C GLN A 114 -0.22 5.69 4.92
N ALA A 115 0.41 5.53 3.76
CA ALA A 115 -0.14 6.07 2.51
C ALA A 115 -1.48 5.42 2.17
N VAL A 116 -1.57 4.09 2.32
CA VAL A 116 -2.82 3.37 2.04
C VAL A 116 -3.91 3.82 3.00
N ILE A 117 -3.61 3.91 4.29
CA ILE A 117 -4.59 4.33 5.29
C ILE A 117 -5.05 5.76 5.02
N GLN A 118 -4.11 6.67 4.74
CA GLN A 118 -4.47 8.05 4.44
C GLN A 118 -5.36 8.15 3.21
N ALA A 119 -5.04 7.39 2.17
CA ALA A 119 -5.84 7.40 0.95
C ALA A 119 -7.26 6.89 1.21
N LEU A 120 -7.38 5.83 2.01
CA LEU A 120 -8.69 5.28 2.35
C LEU A 120 -9.52 6.26 3.18
N LEU A 121 -8.89 6.88 4.18
CA LEU A 121 -9.59 7.84 5.03
C LEU A 121 -10.00 9.08 4.25
N GLU A 122 -9.17 9.51 3.32
CA GLU A 122 -9.48 10.66 2.48
C GLU A 122 -10.67 10.37 1.57
N GLU A 123 -10.71 9.18 0.96
CA GLU A 123 -11.87 8.78 0.18
C GLU A 123 -13.13 8.72 1.01
N ASP A 124 -13.03 8.18 2.21
CA ASP A 124 -14.19 8.08 3.11
C ASP A 124 -14.68 9.46 3.52
N ARG A 125 -13.75 10.37 3.79
CA ARG A 125 -14.08 11.74 4.17
C ARG A 125 -14.80 12.47 3.03
N ILE A 126 -14.31 12.32 1.83
CA ILE A 126 -14.92 12.95 0.67
C ILE A 126 -16.31 12.39 0.43
N HIS A 127 -16.45 11.08 0.53
CA HIS A 127 -17.73 10.42 0.34
C HIS A 127 -18.77 10.91 1.35
N ASP A 128 -18.37 10.98 2.63
CA ASP A 128 -19.27 11.44 3.68
C ASP A 128 -19.62 12.91 3.53
N GLY A 129 -18.64 13.71 3.11
CA GLY A 129 -18.83 15.14 2.94
C GLY A 129 -19.70 15.52 1.75
N ASN A 130 -19.85 14.63 0.79
CA ASN A 130 -20.64 14.88 -0.41
C ASN A 130 -22.10 14.52 -0.25
N GLU A 131 -22.42 13.97 0.88
CA GLU A 131 -23.82 13.67 1.13
C GLU A 131 -24.55 14.91 1.50
N PRO A 132 -25.12 15.22 1.09
CA PRO A 132 -25.72 16.17 1.46
C PRO A 132 -26.37 16.92 0.75
N SER A 133 -25.83 17.01 0.82
CA SER A 133 -26.14 17.42 0.38
C SER A 133 -26.47 17.47 -0.58
N SER A 134 -26.46 17.08 -0.46
CA SER A 134 -26.58 17.01 -1.36
C SER A 134 -27.05 16.94 -2.20
N PRO A 135 -27.46 17.17 -2.33
CA PRO A 135 -27.46 17.02 -3.30
C PRO A 135 -27.53 16.93 -4.16
N VAL A 136 -27.45 17.06 -4.16
CA VAL A 136 -27.14 17.07 -5.24
C VAL A 136 -26.87 16.89 -5.91
N CYS A 137 -26.75 17.20 -5.80
CA CYS A 137 -26.19 17.08 -6.76
C CYS A 137 -26.00 16.86 -7.29
N TYR A 138 -26.32 17.41 -7.52
CA TYR A 138 -25.98 17.24 -8.36
C TYR A 138 -25.91 16.88 -8.91
N ALA A 139 -25.68 16.80 -8.20
CA ALA A 139 -25.39 16.57 -8.88
C ALA A 139 -25.35 16.47 -9.39
N HIS A 140 -25.77 16.99 -9.59
CA HIS A 140 -25.72 17.01 -10.40
C HIS A 140 -25.28 16.91 -10.75
N LEU A 141 -25.10 17.14 -10.25
CA LEU A 141 -24.67 17.16 -10.78
C LEU A 141 -24.30 16.75 -11.23
N MET A 142 -24.22 16.89 -10.96
CA MET A 142 -23.89 16.73 -11.52
C MET A 142 -23.60 16.29 -12.10
N LYS A 143 -23.56 16.38 -11.75
CA LYS A 143 -23.41 16.22 -12.40
C LYS A 143 -22.96 15.84 -12.87
N ASP A 144 -23.11 16.35 -12.07
CA ASP A 144 -22.85 16.31 -12.65
C ASP A 144 -22.50 16.02 -12.95
N GLU A 145 -22.00 15.85 -12.52
CA GLU A 145 -21.61 15.84 -12.87
C GLU A 145 -21.18 15.44 -13.23
N LYS A 146 -20.99 15.89 -12.82
CA LYS A 146 -20.64 15.86 -13.29
C LYS A 146 -20.23 15.46 -13.65
N LYS A 147 -20.12 15.79 -12.94
CA LYS A 147 -19.72 15.71 -13.35
C LYS A 147 -19.53 15.52 -13.67
#